data_66c278af54edf0c9f92ba26fabe335e6
#
_entry.id   66c278af54edf0c9f92ba26fabe335e6
#
_cell.length_a   1.000
_cell.length_b   1.000
_cell.length_c   1.000
_cell.angle_alpha   90.00
_cell.angle_beta   90.00
_cell.angle_gamma   90.00
#
_symmetry.space_group_name_H-M   'P 1'
#
loop_
_entity.id
_entity.type
_entity.pdbx_description
1 polymer ?
#
loop_
_entity_poly.entity_id
_entity_poly.type
_entity_poly.pdbx_seq_one_letter_code
_entity_poly.pdbx_strand_id
1 'polypeptide(L)'
;MTTNATHACRVRPKFPEKWHVPNDPKMWITWRHANNKLAKEKVYWISTASRQGRPHAAPVWGIWKANRFYFETDPNSVKGRNLSNNQSIVVHVQDGNDTVILEGSARGEKRAERLNQLRKDYMRKYQYTPDWSNELNQIVFRVEPRIVRLEGSPNA
;
A
#
# COMPACT_ATOMS: atom_id res chain seq x y z
N MET A 1 -21.03 15.70 -11.00
CA MET A 1 -20.32 14.59 -11.68
C MET A 1 -19.66 13.71 -10.62
N THR A 2 -20.27 12.57 -10.34
CA THR A 2 -19.84 11.62 -9.31
C THR A 2 -18.61 10.89 -9.79
N THR A 3 -17.47 11.16 -9.16
CA THR A 3 -16.24 10.39 -9.37
C THR A 3 -16.45 8.97 -8.89
N ASN A 4 -16.54 8.03 -9.82
CA ASN A 4 -16.49 6.59 -9.53
C ASN A 4 -15.21 6.28 -8.78
N ALA A 5 -15.31 6.16 -7.46
CA ALA A 5 -14.26 5.54 -6.67
C ALA A 5 -14.18 4.09 -7.13
N THR A 6 -13.10 3.74 -7.82
CA THR A 6 -12.77 2.35 -8.16
C THR A 6 -12.74 1.55 -6.86
N HIS A 7 -13.77 0.76 -6.61
CA HIS A 7 -13.85 -0.09 -5.42
C HIS A 7 -12.88 -1.25 -5.63
N ALA A 8 -11.83 -1.30 -4.83
CA ALA A 8 -10.96 -2.46 -4.81
C ALA A 8 -11.77 -3.72 -4.44
N CYS A 9 -11.60 -4.78 -5.20
CA CYS A 9 -12.22 -6.06 -4.89
C CYS A 9 -11.58 -6.65 -3.64
N ARG A 10 -12.40 -6.99 -2.64
CA ARG A 10 -11.94 -7.70 -1.44
C ARG A 10 -11.95 -9.19 -1.72
N VAL A 11 -10.81 -9.82 -1.59
CA VAL A 11 -10.66 -11.25 -1.84
C VAL A 11 -10.04 -11.91 -0.61
N ARG A 12 -10.62 -13.03 -0.18
CA ARG A 12 -10.00 -13.92 0.79
C ARG A 12 -9.00 -14.83 0.08
N PRO A 13 -7.83 -15.11 0.66
CA PRO A 13 -6.96 -16.17 0.17
C PRO A 13 -7.71 -17.50 0.13
N LYS A 14 -7.54 -18.26 -0.96
CA LYS A 14 -8.04 -19.63 -1.04
C LYS A 14 -6.97 -20.56 -0.48
N PHE A 15 -7.32 -21.33 0.53
CA PHE A 15 -6.44 -22.32 1.12
C PHE A 15 -6.81 -23.72 0.64
N PRO A 16 -5.85 -24.64 0.49
CA PRO A 16 -6.13 -26.04 0.26
C PRO A 16 -6.99 -26.63 1.39
N GLU A 17 -7.98 -27.47 1.06
CA GLU A 17 -8.87 -28.09 2.05
C GLU A 17 -8.12 -28.83 3.16
N LYS A 18 -6.98 -29.45 2.83
CA LYS A 18 -6.11 -30.17 3.77
C LYS A 18 -5.52 -29.29 4.89
N TRP A 19 -5.57 -27.97 4.75
CA TRP A 19 -5.06 -27.05 5.78
C TRP A 19 -6.12 -26.74 6.87
N HIS A 20 -7.35 -27.24 6.70
CA HIS A 20 -8.44 -27.07 7.67
C HIS A 20 -8.62 -25.62 8.15
N VAL A 21 -8.36 -24.64 7.30
CA VAL A 21 -8.56 -23.23 7.64
C VAL A 21 -10.05 -22.94 7.77
N PRO A 22 -10.52 -22.48 8.95
CA PRO A 22 -11.95 -22.24 9.16
C PRO A 22 -12.52 -21.26 8.12
N ASN A 23 -13.67 -21.60 7.54
CA ASN A 23 -14.37 -20.74 6.58
C ASN A 23 -15.58 -20.04 7.21
N ASP A 24 -15.51 -19.71 8.49
CA ASP A 24 -16.58 -18.99 9.20
C ASP A 24 -16.52 -17.49 8.87
N PRO A 25 -17.60 -16.90 8.29
CA PRO A 25 -17.68 -15.48 8.03
C PRO A 25 -17.48 -14.59 9.27
N LYS A 26 -17.76 -15.09 10.46
CA LYS A 26 -17.54 -14.37 11.72
C LYS A 26 -16.05 -14.16 12.04
N MET A 27 -15.20 -15.00 11.46
CA MET A 27 -13.74 -14.89 11.60
C MET A 27 -13.09 -14.04 10.51
N TRP A 28 -13.87 -13.42 9.61
CA TRP A 28 -13.33 -12.61 8.55
C TRP A 28 -12.94 -11.22 9.04
N ILE A 29 -11.75 -10.80 8.68
CA ILE A 29 -11.28 -9.45 8.96
C ILE A 29 -12.19 -8.45 8.25
N THR A 30 -12.70 -7.48 9.00
CA THR A 30 -13.57 -6.45 8.45
C THR A 30 -12.75 -5.39 7.70
N TRP A 31 -13.37 -4.71 6.75
CA TRP A 31 -12.75 -3.55 6.10
C TRP A 31 -12.38 -2.44 7.10
N ARG A 32 -13.18 -2.25 8.12
CA ARG A 32 -12.89 -1.29 9.20
C ARG A 32 -11.57 -1.64 9.89
N HIS A 33 -11.37 -2.91 10.24
CA HIS A 33 -10.12 -3.38 10.86
C HIS A 33 -8.93 -3.15 9.91
N ALA A 34 -9.02 -3.60 8.66
CA ALA A 34 -7.98 -3.42 7.65
C ALA A 34 -7.63 -1.94 7.43
N ASN A 35 -8.66 -1.09 7.31
CA ASN A 35 -8.47 0.35 7.13
C ASN A 35 -7.76 1.01 8.33
N ASN A 36 -8.15 0.62 9.55
CA ASN A 36 -7.50 1.09 10.77
C ASN A 36 -6.04 0.63 10.86
N LYS A 37 -5.78 -0.64 10.51
CA LYS A 37 -4.43 -1.18 10.51
C LYS A 37 -3.55 -0.47 9.49
N LEU A 38 -4.01 -0.31 8.26
CA LEU A 38 -3.32 0.46 7.23
C LEU A 38 -3.06 1.92 7.66
N ALA A 39 -3.97 2.55 8.38
CA ALA A 39 -3.78 3.92 8.84
C ALA A 39 -2.73 4.05 9.97
N LYS A 40 -2.66 3.06 10.86
CA LYS A 40 -1.79 3.08 12.05
C LYS A 40 -0.40 2.53 11.78
N GLU A 41 -0.25 1.62 10.81
CA GLU A 41 1.03 1.00 10.48
C GLU A 41 2.09 2.06 10.14
N LYS A 42 3.30 1.89 10.66
CA LYS A 42 4.41 2.84 10.43
C LYS A 42 5.34 2.39 9.31
N VAL A 43 5.55 1.09 9.18
CA VAL A 43 6.42 0.51 8.15
C VAL A 43 5.59 -0.42 7.30
N TYR A 44 5.65 -0.22 6.00
CA TYR A 44 5.00 -1.08 5.03
C TYR A 44 6.06 -1.75 4.18
N TRP A 45 5.79 -2.96 3.74
CA TRP A 45 6.60 -3.59 2.73
C TRP A 45 5.97 -3.38 1.36
N ILE A 46 6.78 -3.02 0.39
CA ILE A 46 6.36 -2.95 -1.00
C ILE A 46 7.14 -3.96 -1.83
N SER A 47 6.45 -4.61 -2.75
CA SER A 47 7.06 -5.48 -3.76
C SER A 47 6.82 -4.89 -5.14
N THR A 48 7.89 -4.77 -5.90
CA THR A 48 7.92 -4.26 -7.27
C THR A 48 8.65 -5.25 -8.17
N ALA A 49 8.48 -5.14 -9.46
CA ALA A 49 9.21 -5.98 -10.41
C ALA A 49 9.85 -5.14 -11.51
N SER A 50 11.05 -5.53 -11.93
CA SER A 50 11.71 -4.92 -13.09
C SER A 50 10.93 -5.22 -14.38
N ARG A 51 11.32 -4.56 -15.47
CA ARG A 51 10.77 -4.85 -16.81
C ARG A 51 10.94 -6.32 -17.21
N GLN A 52 11.99 -6.99 -16.72
CA GLN A 52 12.25 -8.42 -16.95
C GLN A 52 11.58 -9.34 -15.93
N GLY A 53 10.71 -8.80 -15.05
CA GLY A 53 10.00 -9.59 -14.05
C GLY A 53 10.81 -9.92 -12.80
N ARG A 54 12.01 -9.36 -12.60
CA ARG A 54 12.80 -9.61 -11.37
C ARG A 54 12.11 -8.93 -10.19
N PRO A 55 11.71 -9.68 -9.14
CA PRO A 55 11.06 -9.11 -7.98
C PRO A 55 12.06 -8.34 -7.11
N HIS A 56 11.54 -7.31 -6.44
CA HIS A 56 12.26 -6.55 -5.42
C HIS A 56 11.30 -6.15 -4.31
N ALA A 57 11.68 -6.38 -3.07
CA ALA A 57 10.92 -5.99 -1.90
C ALA A 57 11.74 -5.01 -1.04
N ALA A 58 11.06 -4.02 -0.47
CA ALA A 58 11.70 -3.05 0.41
C ALA A 58 10.70 -2.50 1.43
N PRO A 59 11.15 -2.18 2.67
CA PRO A 59 10.34 -1.44 3.62
C PRO A 59 10.28 0.04 3.23
N VAL A 60 9.13 0.67 3.47
CA VAL A 60 8.90 2.10 3.23
C VAL A 60 8.03 2.70 4.32
N TRP A 61 8.20 3.98 4.55
CA TRP A 61 7.19 4.80 5.21
C TRP A 61 6.09 5.17 4.23
N GLY A 62 4.88 5.37 4.74
CA GLY A 62 3.78 5.76 3.86
C GLY A 62 2.51 6.18 4.58
N ILE A 63 1.63 6.76 3.82
CA ILE A 63 0.34 7.27 4.29
C ILE A 63 -0.79 6.53 3.59
N TRP A 64 -1.66 5.93 4.38
CA TRP A 64 -2.94 5.41 3.92
C TRP A 64 -4.00 6.51 4.05
N LYS A 65 -4.59 6.92 2.94
CA LYS A 65 -5.58 8.00 2.92
C LYS A 65 -6.54 7.85 1.74
N ALA A 66 -7.83 8.00 1.99
CA ALA A 66 -8.88 7.93 0.97
C ALA A 66 -8.77 6.66 0.09
N ASN A 67 -8.58 5.50 0.72
CA ASN A 67 -8.42 4.20 0.07
C ASN A 67 -7.26 4.12 -0.93
N ARG A 68 -6.22 4.91 -0.71
CA ARG A 68 -4.97 4.90 -1.47
C ARG A 68 -3.78 4.90 -0.53
N PHE A 69 -2.71 4.27 -0.98
CA PHE A 69 -1.45 4.29 -0.26
C PHE A 69 -0.48 5.24 -0.97
N TYR A 70 0.26 6.03 -0.18
CA TYR A 70 1.24 6.99 -0.69
C TYR A 70 2.57 6.76 -0.01
N PHE A 71 3.64 6.73 -0.78
CA PHE A 71 5.00 6.65 -0.26
C PHE A 71 5.96 7.45 -1.16
N GLU A 72 7.09 7.83 -0.60
CA GLU A 72 8.14 8.52 -1.34
C GLU A 72 9.33 7.59 -1.60
N THR A 73 10.07 7.86 -2.66
CA THR A 73 11.34 7.20 -2.93
C THR A 73 12.19 7.99 -3.90
N ASP A 74 13.51 7.78 -3.82
CA ASP A 74 14.43 8.23 -4.86
C ASP A 74 14.07 7.54 -6.19
N PRO A 75 13.89 8.30 -7.30
CA PRO A 75 13.61 7.74 -8.62
C PRO A 75 14.71 6.78 -9.11
N ASN A 76 15.95 6.98 -8.67
CA ASN A 76 17.09 6.14 -9.01
C ASN A 76 17.23 4.88 -8.13
N SER A 77 16.43 4.72 -7.11
CA SER A 77 16.37 3.49 -6.34
C SER A 77 15.83 2.33 -7.18
N VAL A 78 16.08 1.08 -6.77
CA VAL A 78 15.57 -0.10 -7.48
C VAL A 78 14.05 -0.03 -7.64
N LYS A 79 13.32 0.29 -6.57
CA LYS A 79 11.84 0.42 -6.60
C LYS A 79 11.38 1.60 -7.46
N GLY A 80 12.10 2.72 -7.45
CA GLY A 80 11.81 3.87 -8.31
C GLY A 80 11.94 3.53 -9.80
N ARG A 81 13.06 2.92 -10.18
CA ARG A 81 13.28 2.44 -11.56
C ARG A 81 12.28 1.36 -11.98
N ASN A 82 11.94 0.45 -11.08
CA ASN A 82 10.94 -0.57 -11.37
C ASN A 82 9.60 0.07 -11.70
N LEU A 83 9.12 0.97 -10.85
CA LEU A 83 7.80 1.61 -10.99
C LEU A 83 7.70 2.56 -12.18
N SER A 84 8.81 3.14 -12.65
CA SER A 84 8.81 3.92 -13.89
C SER A 84 8.59 3.05 -15.15
N ASN A 85 8.91 1.75 -15.08
CA ASN A 85 8.76 0.81 -16.19
C ASN A 85 7.61 -0.18 -16.02
N ASN A 86 7.26 -0.52 -14.79
CA ASN A 86 6.19 -1.46 -14.45
C ASN A 86 5.44 -0.94 -13.23
N GLN A 87 4.24 -0.44 -13.41
CA GLN A 87 3.43 0.17 -12.37
C GLN A 87 2.84 -0.85 -11.38
N SER A 88 2.95 -2.16 -11.64
CA SER A 88 2.41 -3.19 -10.75
C SER A 88 3.15 -3.17 -9.41
N ILE A 89 2.39 -3.18 -8.33
CA ILE A 89 2.92 -3.11 -6.97
C ILE A 89 2.06 -3.94 -6.01
N VAL A 90 2.72 -4.54 -5.04
CA VAL A 90 2.09 -5.07 -3.85
C VAL A 90 2.55 -4.23 -2.66
N VAL A 91 1.62 -3.88 -1.77
CA VAL A 91 1.91 -3.23 -0.50
C VAL A 91 1.29 -4.08 0.61
N HIS A 92 2.05 -4.37 1.66
CA HIS A 92 1.47 -5.06 2.81
C HIS A 92 1.99 -4.50 4.13
N VAL A 93 1.21 -4.73 5.18
CA VAL A 93 1.62 -4.42 6.55
C VAL A 93 2.70 -5.41 7.01
N GLN A 94 3.42 -5.05 8.07
CA GLN A 94 4.55 -5.84 8.56
C GLN A 94 4.14 -7.14 9.28
N ASP A 95 2.97 -7.12 9.93
CA ASP A 95 2.49 -8.27 10.71
C ASP A 95 1.91 -9.35 9.79
N GLY A 96 2.51 -10.54 9.80
CA GLY A 96 2.05 -11.69 9.02
C GLY A 96 0.88 -12.46 9.65
N ASN A 97 0.59 -12.25 10.94
CA ASN A 97 -0.53 -12.93 11.63
C ASN A 97 -1.86 -12.20 11.47
N ASP A 98 -1.81 -10.89 11.22
CA ASP A 98 -2.95 -10.03 10.95
C ASP A 98 -2.57 -9.14 9.77
N THR A 99 -2.62 -9.71 8.58
CA THR A 99 -2.06 -9.05 7.40
C THR A 99 -3.11 -8.40 6.51
N VAL A 100 -2.72 -7.28 5.93
CA VAL A 100 -3.45 -6.61 4.86
C VAL A 100 -2.52 -6.47 3.67
N ILE A 101 -2.91 -7.03 2.54
CA ILE A 101 -2.14 -6.99 1.29
C ILE A 101 -2.94 -6.23 0.25
N LEU A 102 -2.33 -5.21 -0.33
CA LEU A 102 -2.88 -4.40 -1.41
C LEU A 102 -2.16 -4.76 -2.70
N GLU A 103 -2.88 -5.27 -3.69
CA GLU A 103 -2.36 -5.49 -5.03
C GLU A 103 -2.94 -4.41 -5.96
N GLY A 104 -2.09 -3.70 -6.67
CA GLY A 104 -2.56 -2.57 -7.48
C GLY A 104 -1.51 -1.99 -8.41
N SER A 105 -1.69 -0.71 -8.72
CA SER A 105 -0.76 0.04 -9.55
C SER A 105 -0.30 1.32 -8.85
N ALA A 106 0.98 1.67 -9.05
CA ALA A 106 1.57 2.90 -8.54
C ALA A 106 1.81 3.91 -9.67
N ARG A 107 1.48 5.16 -9.42
CA ARG A 107 1.75 6.28 -10.32
C ARG A 107 2.27 7.48 -9.53
N GLY A 108 3.10 8.30 -10.15
CA GLY A 108 3.58 9.55 -9.54
C GLY A 108 2.40 10.46 -9.17
N GLU A 109 2.42 10.98 -7.95
CA GLU A 109 1.46 12.01 -7.50
C GLU A 109 2.07 13.39 -7.73
N LYS A 110 1.40 14.20 -8.54
CA LYS A 110 1.90 15.53 -8.93
C LYS A 110 0.99 16.68 -8.49
N ARG A 111 -0.18 16.37 -7.91
CA ARG A 111 -1.12 17.40 -7.49
C ARG A 111 -0.61 18.12 -6.24
N ALA A 112 -0.29 19.41 -6.38
CA ALA A 112 0.29 20.23 -5.32
C ALA A 112 -0.55 20.21 -4.04
N GLU A 113 -1.87 20.30 -4.15
CA GLU A 113 -2.78 20.23 -3.00
C GLU A 113 -2.63 18.89 -2.24
N ARG A 114 -2.56 17.76 -2.98
CA ARG A 114 -2.39 16.44 -2.37
C ARG A 114 -1.03 16.30 -1.70
N LEU A 115 0.03 16.75 -2.36
CA LEU A 115 1.39 16.74 -1.78
C LEU A 115 1.44 17.57 -0.49
N ASN A 116 0.84 18.75 -0.47
CA ASN A 116 0.78 19.58 0.75
C ASN A 116 0.02 18.89 1.89
N GLN A 117 -1.08 18.18 1.59
CA GLN A 117 -1.79 17.40 2.60
C GLN A 117 -0.94 16.24 3.12
N LEU A 118 -0.26 15.51 2.23
CA LEU A 118 0.60 14.38 2.59
C LEU A 118 1.79 14.83 3.44
N ARG A 119 2.40 15.98 3.18
CA ARG A 119 3.47 16.54 4.04
C ARG A 119 3.00 16.73 5.48
N LYS A 120 1.81 17.25 5.69
CA LYS A 120 1.21 17.38 7.02
C LYS A 120 0.94 16.02 7.66
N ASP A 121 0.48 15.03 6.88
CA ASP A 121 0.24 13.68 7.36
C ASP A 121 1.55 12.96 7.73
N TYR A 122 2.62 13.13 6.95
CA TYR A 122 3.97 12.64 7.28
C TYR A 122 4.49 13.26 8.57
N MET A 123 4.38 14.58 8.72
CA MET A 123 4.79 15.25 9.96
C MET A 123 4.05 14.71 11.18
N ARG A 124 2.73 14.50 11.05
CA ARG A 124 1.91 13.97 12.15
C ARG A 124 2.27 12.53 12.51
N LYS A 125 2.53 11.69 11.50
CA LYS A 125 2.74 10.24 11.68
C LYS A 125 4.18 9.90 12.05
N TYR A 126 5.15 10.56 11.41
CA TYR A 126 6.58 10.22 11.50
C TYR A 126 7.42 11.31 12.14
N GLN A 127 6.83 12.46 12.47
CA GLN A 127 7.57 13.66 12.94
C GLN A 127 8.66 14.08 11.95
N TYR A 128 8.36 13.93 10.67
CA TYR A 128 9.23 14.20 9.54
C TYR A 128 8.49 15.00 8.48
N THR A 129 9.11 16.09 8.00
CA THR A 129 8.57 16.90 6.90
C THR A 129 9.40 16.64 5.66
N PRO A 130 8.87 15.86 4.69
CA PRO A 130 9.60 15.58 3.46
C PRO A 130 9.76 16.82 2.60
N ASP A 131 10.90 16.91 1.91
CA ASP A 131 11.15 17.90 0.85
C ASP A 131 10.92 17.26 -0.53
N TRP A 132 9.82 17.63 -1.15
CA TRP A 132 9.44 17.16 -2.50
C TRP A 132 9.56 18.29 -3.53
N SER A 133 10.39 19.31 -3.26
CA SER A 133 10.61 20.42 -4.19
C SER A 133 11.39 20.02 -5.45
N ASN A 134 12.13 18.91 -5.39
CA ASN A 134 12.93 18.40 -6.50
C ASN A 134 12.54 16.95 -6.85
N GLU A 135 11.77 16.77 -7.93
CA GLU A 135 11.36 15.45 -8.44
C GLU A 135 12.54 14.57 -8.90
N LEU A 136 13.74 15.15 -9.13
CA LEU A 136 14.93 14.39 -9.47
C LEU A 136 15.48 13.61 -8.28
N ASN A 137 15.18 14.05 -7.07
CA ASN A 137 15.66 13.44 -5.84
C ASN A 137 14.59 12.59 -5.15
N GLN A 138 13.32 13.00 -5.25
CA GLN A 138 12.21 12.31 -4.56
C GLN A 138 10.94 12.32 -5.40
N ILE A 139 10.34 11.16 -5.57
CA ILE A 139 9.02 11.00 -6.18
C ILE A 139 8.05 10.44 -5.14
N VAL A 140 6.88 11.04 -5.05
CA VAL A 140 5.75 10.49 -4.30
C VAL A 140 4.93 9.61 -5.23
N PHE A 141 4.81 8.34 -4.90
CA PHE A 141 3.93 7.41 -5.60
C PHE A 141 2.57 7.31 -4.90
N ARG A 142 1.51 7.34 -5.70
CA ARG A 142 0.14 7.00 -5.31
C ARG A 142 -0.16 5.60 -5.78
N VAL A 143 -0.48 4.71 -4.86
CA VAL A 143 -0.92 3.35 -5.13
C VAL A 143 -2.44 3.29 -5.13
N GLU A 144 -3.01 2.76 -6.20
CA GLU A 144 -4.43 2.48 -6.35
C GLU A 144 -4.65 0.97 -6.23
N PRO A 145 -5.17 0.48 -5.08
CA PRO A 145 -5.45 -0.94 -4.91
C PRO A 145 -6.56 -1.40 -5.86
N ARG A 146 -6.37 -2.55 -6.49
CA ARG A 146 -7.39 -3.27 -7.26
C ARG A 146 -7.94 -4.45 -6.48
N ILE A 147 -7.07 -5.12 -5.73
CA ILE A 147 -7.40 -6.25 -4.88
C ILE A 147 -6.88 -5.95 -3.48
N VAL A 148 -7.69 -6.27 -2.48
CA VAL A 148 -7.28 -6.24 -1.07
C VAL A 148 -7.47 -7.64 -0.50
N ARG A 149 -6.39 -8.25 -0.01
CA ARG A 149 -6.41 -9.53 0.69
C ARG A 149 -6.27 -9.28 2.18
N LEU A 150 -7.11 -9.92 2.94
CA LEU A 150 -7.14 -9.85 4.40
C LEU A 150 -6.93 -11.25 4.93
N GLU A 151 -5.90 -11.42 5.74
CA GLU A 151 -5.56 -12.71 6.34
C GLU A 151 -5.14 -12.49 7.79
N GLY A 152 -5.71 -13.29 8.71
CA GLY A 152 -5.43 -13.20 10.13
C GLY A 152 -6.60 -13.66 10.96
N SER A 153 -6.40 -13.69 12.28
CA SER A 153 -7.44 -13.96 13.25
C SER A 153 -8.02 -12.64 13.77
N PRO A 154 -9.36 -12.49 13.86
CA PRO A 154 -9.97 -11.29 14.44
C PRO A 154 -9.64 -11.09 15.92
N ASN A 155 -9.01 -12.06 16.55
CA ASN A 155 -8.62 -12.06 17.97
C ASN A 155 -7.09 -12.13 18.18
N ALA A 156 -6.30 -11.85 17.15
CA ALA A 156 -4.85 -11.80 17.25
C ALA A 156 -4.37 -10.41 17.63
#